data_86b5166da9902412da6c0d38095e7a2a
#
_entry.id   86b5166da9902412da6c0d38095e7a2a
#
_cell.length_a   1.000
_cell.length_b   1.000
_cell.length_c   1.000
_cell.angle_alpha   90.00
_cell.angle_beta   90.00
_cell.angle_gamma   90.00
#
_symmetry.space_group_name_H-M   'P 1'
#
loop_
_entity.id
_entity.type
_entity.pdbx_description
1 polymer ?
#
loop_
_entity_poly.entity_id
_entity_poly.type
_entity_poly.pdbx_seq_one_letter_code
_entity_poly.pdbx_strand_id
1 'polypeptide(L)'
;MKLALGTVQFGLDYGVANSNGQVHLNEVARVLNYARSRNIRLLDTAPAYGNSEQVLGEVNAHDFKIITKIRQFNQVSIVKKDVDLLISDFDQSLQLLNRKSIYGLLIHNIEDFLKEGFDKVYKQLELFKAQGLITNIGVSVYTG
;
A
#
# COMPACT_ATOMS: atom_id res chain seq x y z
N MET A 1 -9.11 -15.28 -13.61
CA MET A 1 -9.12 -14.72 -12.24
C MET A 1 -7.88 -13.84 -12.09
N LYS A 2 -8.03 -12.63 -11.56
CA LYS A 2 -6.87 -11.75 -11.30
C LYS A 2 -6.47 -11.96 -9.84
N LEU A 3 -5.20 -12.33 -9.60
CA LEU A 3 -4.64 -12.50 -8.26
C LEU A 3 -3.72 -11.33 -7.94
N ALA A 4 -3.73 -10.91 -6.69
CA ALA A 4 -2.73 -10.04 -6.09
C ALA A 4 -1.98 -10.81 -5.00
N LEU A 5 -0.70 -10.54 -4.84
CA LEU A 5 0.12 -11.07 -3.76
C LEU A 5 0.14 -10.05 -2.61
N GLY A 6 -0.36 -10.44 -1.44
CA GLY A 6 -0.21 -9.67 -0.20
C GLY A 6 1.21 -9.75 0.32
N THR A 7 1.74 -8.65 0.82
CA THR A 7 3.16 -8.53 1.19
C THR A 7 3.39 -8.24 2.67
N VAL A 8 2.38 -8.39 3.51
CA VAL A 8 2.50 -8.08 4.96
C VAL A 8 3.65 -8.85 5.62
N GLN A 9 3.87 -10.12 5.25
CA GLN A 9 4.96 -10.94 5.77
C GLN A 9 6.35 -10.54 5.25
N PHE A 10 6.42 -9.70 4.23
CA PHE A 10 7.71 -9.14 3.79
C PHE A 10 8.21 -8.05 4.77
N GLY A 11 7.32 -7.47 5.56
CA GLY A 11 7.65 -6.41 6.49
C GLY A 11 7.42 -6.73 7.96
N LEU A 12 6.65 -7.77 8.27
CA LEU A 12 6.25 -8.13 9.63
C LEU A 12 6.26 -9.63 9.85
N ASP A 13 6.46 -10.03 11.11
CA ASP A 13 6.09 -11.36 11.59
C ASP A 13 4.56 -11.42 11.73
N TYR A 14 3.87 -11.82 10.67
CA TYR A 14 2.42 -11.77 10.57
C TYR A 14 1.82 -13.12 10.18
N GLY A 15 0.69 -13.43 10.80
CA GLY A 15 -0.14 -14.60 10.49
C GLY A 15 -0.14 -15.66 11.59
N VAL A 16 -1.35 -16.15 11.94
CA VAL A 16 -1.55 -17.12 13.03
C VAL A 16 -0.77 -18.42 12.80
N ALA A 17 -0.58 -18.81 11.55
CA ALA A 17 0.17 -20.01 11.17
C ALA A 17 1.64 -19.73 10.82
N ASN A 18 2.11 -18.49 10.94
CA ASN A 18 3.49 -18.14 10.65
C ASN A 18 4.40 -18.57 11.82
N SER A 19 5.27 -19.53 11.59
CA SER A 19 6.28 -20.01 12.55
C SER A 19 7.70 -19.51 12.22
N ASN A 20 7.89 -18.83 11.08
CA ASN A 20 9.20 -18.47 10.55
C ASN A 20 9.52 -16.98 10.65
N GLY A 21 8.58 -16.17 11.16
CA GLY A 21 8.75 -14.73 11.29
C GLY A 21 8.64 -13.98 9.97
N GLN A 22 9.27 -12.81 9.90
CA GLN A 22 9.36 -12.00 8.69
C GLN A 22 10.15 -12.73 7.61
N VAL A 23 9.68 -12.68 6.36
CA VAL A 23 10.33 -13.32 5.21
C VAL A 23 11.66 -12.64 4.89
N HIS A 24 12.74 -13.41 4.82
CA HIS A 24 14.06 -12.88 4.47
C HIS A 24 14.13 -12.39 3.02
N LEU A 25 14.95 -11.36 2.76
CA LEU A 25 15.05 -10.67 1.46
C LEU A 25 15.28 -11.64 0.28
N ASN A 26 16.14 -12.64 0.45
CA ASN A 26 16.42 -13.63 -0.59
C ASN A 26 15.18 -14.48 -0.92
N GLU A 27 14.36 -14.79 0.08
CA GLU A 27 13.12 -15.53 -0.13
C GLU A 27 12.04 -14.65 -0.76
N VAL A 28 11.97 -13.36 -0.39
CA VAL A 28 11.11 -12.38 -1.08
C VAL A 28 11.41 -12.37 -2.58
N ALA A 29 12.69 -12.32 -2.97
CA ALA A 29 13.09 -12.35 -4.38
C ALA A 29 12.65 -13.65 -5.07
N ARG A 30 12.75 -14.82 -4.40
CA ARG A 30 12.26 -16.11 -4.91
C ARG A 30 10.75 -16.13 -5.09
N VAL A 31 10.00 -15.64 -4.09
CA VAL A 31 8.54 -15.53 -4.14
C VAL A 31 8.10 -14.63 -5.30
N LEU A 32 8.74 -13.48 -5.49
CA LEU A 32 8.42 -12.59 -6.61
C LEU A 32 8.76 -13.23 -7.96
N ASN A 33 9.87 -13.96 -8.08
CA ASN A 33 10.20 -14.69 -9.29
C ASN A 33 9.17 -15.79 -9.61
N TYR A 34 8.70 -16.50 -8.59
CA TYR A 34 7.63 -17.47 -8.74
C TYR A 34 6.31 -16.80 -9.17
N ALA A 35 5.95 -15.69 -8.53
CA ALA A 35 4.78 -14.90 -8.92
C ALA A 35 4.84 -14.47 -10.40
N ARG A 36 6.02 -14.01 -10.86
CA ARG A 36 6.27 -13.69 -12.28
C ARG A 36 6.01 -14.87 -13.20
N SER A 37 6.51 -16.06 -12.84
CA SER A 37 6.33 -17.28 -13.65
C SER A 37 4.87 -17.71 -13.75
N ARG A 38 4.03 -17.29 -12.79
CA ARG A 38 2.58 -17.55 -12.74
C ARG A 38 1.74 -16.38 -13.27
N ASN A 39 2.38 -15.38 -13.87
CA ASN A 39 1.73 -14.17 -14.38
C ASN A 39 0.95 -13.37 -13.30
N ILE A 40 1.37 -13.47 -12.04
CA ILE A 40 0.89 -12.61 -10.97
C ILE A 40 1.72 -11.33 -11.02
N ARG A 41 1.07 -10.19 -11.27
CA ARG A 41 1.73 -8.90 -11.52
C ARG A 41 1.22 -7.78 -10.62
N LEU A 42 0.46 -8.11 -9.59
CA LEU A 42 -0.10 -7.16 -8.66
C LEU A 42 0.35 -7.49 -7.25
N LEU A 43 0.93 -6.51 -6.56
CA LEU A 43 1.33 -6.60 -5.16
C LEU A 43 0.47 -5.66 -4.32
N ASP A 44 0.02 -6.14 -3.18
CA ASP A 44 -0.71 -5.38 -2.17
C ASP A 44 0.19 -5.18 -0.94
N THR A 45 0.52 -3.94 -0.65
CA THR A 45 1.31 -3.52 0.51
C THR A 45 0.61 -2.42 1.31
N ALA A 46 1.23 -1.93 2.37
CA ALA A 46 0.77 -0.77 3.14
C ALA A 46 1.92 -0.21 4.00
N PRO A 47 1.93 1.08 4.34
CA PRO A 47 2.85 1.64 5.34
C PRO A 47 2.75 0.94 6.70
N ALA A 48 1.56 0.44 7.05
CA ALA A 48 1.31 -0.33 8.28
C ALA A 48 1.94 -1.73 8.28
N TYR A 49 2.55 -2.19 7.17
CA TYR A 49 3.16 -3.51 7.04
C TYR A 49 4.67 -3.49 7.36
N GLY A 50 5.07 -2.77 8.41
CA GLY A 50 6.46 -2.66 8.82
C GLY A 50 7.34 -2.06 7.73
N ASN A 51 8.41 -2.77 7.34
CA ASN A 51 9.32 -2.35 6.28
C ASN A 51 9.00 -2.97 4.90
N SER A 52 7.78 -3.47 4.68
CA SER A 52 7.40 -4.15 3.42
C SER A 52 7.62 -3.29 2.18
N GLU A 53 7.30 -1.98 2.23
CA GLU A 53 7.51 -1.06 1.11
C GLU A 53 9.00 -0.90 0.78
N GLN A 54 9.87 -0.79 1.79
CA GLN A 54 11.32 -0.73 1.62
C GLN A 54 11.84 -2.03 0.99
N VAL A 55 11.44 -3.19 1.50
CA VAL A 55 11.81 -4.50 0.96
C VAL A 55 11.44 -4.62 -0.52
N LEU A 56 10.24 -4.17 -0.90
CA LEU A 56 9.80 -4.17 -2.31
C LEU A 56 10.65 -3.24 -3.19
N GLY A 57 11.08 -2.11 -2.66
CA GLY A 57 12.00 -1.21 -3.35
C GLY A 57 13.38 -1.82 -3.55
N GLU A 58 13.92 -2.51 -2.53
CA GLU A 58 15.24 -3.16 -2.57
C GLU A 58 15.30 -4.36 -3.53
N VAL A 59 14.26 -5.19 -3.58
CA VAL A 59 14.21 -6.37 -4.48
C VAL A 59 13.87 -6.04 -5.93
N ASN A 60 13.79 -4.76 -6.28
CA ASN A 60 13.52 -4.30 -7.65
C ASN A 60 12.24 -4.90 -8.26
N ALA A 61 11.10 -4.68 -7.59
CA ALA A 61 9.79 -5.15 -8.05
C ALA A 61 9.18 -4.29 -9.16
N HIS A 62 10.00 -3.66 -10.05
CA HIS A 62 9.54 -2.63 -11.01
C HIS A 62 8.52 -3.12 -12.03
N ASP A 63 8.50 -4.41 -12.37
CA ASP A 63 7.55 -5.02 -13.30
C ASP A 63 6.19 -5.36 -12.66
N PHE A 64 6.06 -5.17 -11.36
CA PHE A 64 4.78 -5.33 -10.66
C PHE A 64 4.01 -4.02 -10.58
N LYS A 65 2.70 -4.12 -10.66
CA LYS A 65 1.78 -3.08 -10.25
C LYS A 65 1.70 -3.07 -8.73
N ILE A 66 1.89 -1.92 -8.10
CA ILE A 66 1.83 -1.79 -6.65
C ILE A 66 0.51 -1.14 -6.25
N ILE A 67 -0.14 -1.74 -5.27
CA ILE A 67 -1.21 -1.13 -4.49
C ILE A 67 -0.65 -0.91 -3.08
N THR A 68 -0.74 0.32 -2.57
CA THR A 68 -0.53 0.63 -1.16
C THR A 68 -1.73 1.34 -0.56
N LYS A 69 -1.65 1.73 0.69
CA LYS A 69 -2.80 2.27 1.44
C LYS A 69 -2.42 3.59 2.10
N ILE A 70 -3.39 4.48 2.28
CA ILE A 70 -3.20 5.66 3.11
C ILE A 70 -3.22 5.25 4.59
N ARG A 71 -2.74 6.15 5.47
CA ARG A 71 -2.86 5.97 6.92
C ARG A 71 -4.33 5.85 7.36
N GLN A 72 -4.55 5.20 8.48
CA GLN A 72 -5.83 5.27 9.18
C GLN A 72 -5.92 6.58 9.96
N PHE A 73 -7.12 7.14 10.05
CA PHE A 73 -7.38 8.34 10.83
C PHE A 73 -8.02 7.94 12.16
N ASN A 74 -7.32 8.18 13.28
CA ASN A 74 -7.81 7.80 14.61
C ASN A 74 -8.74 8.87 15.22
N GLN A 75 -8.77 10.07 14.64
CA GLN A 75 -9.59 11.20 15.10
C GLN A 75 -11.04 11.04 14.62
N VAL A 76 -11.97 11.71 15.32
CA VAL A 76 -13.40 11.76 14.97
C VAL A 76 -13.61 12.55 13.66
N SER A 77 -12.83 13.62 13.46
CA SER A 77 -12.89 14.48 12.29
C SER A 77 -11.50 14.65 11.65
N ILE A 78 -11.48 14.85 10.35
CA ILE A 78 -10.26 15.03 9.55
C ILE A 78 -10.05 16.51 9.28
N VAL A 79 -8.91 17.01 9.70
CA VAL A 79 -8.52 18.42 9.51
C VAL A 79 -7.38 18.55 8.49
N LYS A 80 -7.03 19.78 8.13
CA LYS A 80 -5.96 20.03 7.15
C LYS A 80 -4.65 19.34 7.51
N LYS A 81 -4.26 19.33 8.78
CA LYS A 81 -3.03 18.68 9.24
C LYS A 81 -2.98 17.18 8.90
N ASP A 82 -4.12 16.50 8.93
CA ASP A 82 -4.20 15.07 8.60
C ASP A 82 -3.96 14.85 7.12
N VAL A 83 -4.43 15.76 6.27
CA VAL A 83 -4.17 15.74 4.82
C VAL A 83 -2.70 16.04 4.54
N ASP A 84 -2.09 17.00 5.21
CA ASP A 84 -0.67 17.32 5.08
C ASP A 84 0.21 16.10 5.47
N LEU A 85 -0.17 15.38 6.53
CA LEU A 85 0.49 14.13 6.93
C LEU A 85 0.28 13.00 5.92
N LEU A 86 -0.92 12.86 5.34
CA LEU A 86 -1.19 11.90 4.28
C LEU A 86 -0.29 12.15 3.05
N ILE A 87 -0.10 13.40 2.67
CA ILE A 87 0.79 13.77 1.55
C ILE A 87 2.23 13.33 1.87
N SER A 88 2.73 13.67 3.05
CA SER A 88 4.08 13.28 3.48
C SER A 88 4.26 11.77 3.53
N ASP A 89 3.29 11.02 4.05
CA ASP A 89 3.33 9.56 4.10
C ASP A 89 3.36 8.94 2.70
N PHE A 90 2.57 9.49 1.78
CA PHE A 90 2.53 8.99 0.41
C PHE A 90 3.84 9.25 -0.33
N ASP A 91 4.44 10.43 -0.14
CA ASP A 91 5.77 10.74 -0.69
C ASP A 91 6.83 9.77 -0.13
N GLN A 92 6.76 9.46 1.17
CA GLN A 92 7.62 8.47 1.80
C GLN A 92 7.39 7.06 1.20
N SER A 93 6.16 6.64 0.99
CA SER A 93 5.84 5.36 0.35
C SER A 93 6.45 5.27 -1.06
N LEU A 94 6.35 6.33 -1.86
CA LEU A 94 6.98 6.37 -3.18
C LEU A 94 8.50 6.24 -3.11
N GLN A 95 9.15 6.88 -2.13
CA GLN A 95 10.60 6.77 -1.90
C GLN A 95 10.99 5.36 -1.48
N LEU A 96 10.31 4.77 -0.48
CA LEU A 96 10.58 3.41 0.01
C LEU A 96 10.39 2.36 -1.09
N LEU A 97 9.33 2.49 -1.88
CA LEU A 97 9.05 1.62 -3.03
C LEU A 97 9.99 1.85 -4.22
N ASN A 98 10.82 2.90 -4.18
CA ASN A 98 11.65 3.35 -5.30
C ASN A 98 10.82 3.58 -6.59
N ARG A 99 9.70 4.32 -6.47
CA ARG A 99 8.72 4.57 -7.54
C ARG A 99 8.42 6.04 -7.72
N LYS A 100 8.13 6.43 -8.95
CA LYS A 100 7.58 7.76 -9.29
C LYS A 100 6.06 7.77 -9.25
N SER A 101 5.43 6.62 -9.40
CA SER A 101 3.98 6.44 -9.35
C SER A 101 3.63 4.99 -9.03
N ILE A 102 2.40 4.76 -8.57
CA ILE A 102 1.87 3.43 -8.25
C ILE A 102 0.54 3.17 -8.94
N TYR A 103 0.17 1.90 -9.01
CA TYR A 103 -1.07 1.47 -9.67
C TYR A 103 -2.32 1.82 -8.87
N GLY A 104 -2.28 1.72 -7.55
CA GLY A 104 -3.45 1.99 -6.71
C GLY A 104 -3.09 2.49 -5.33
N LEU A 105 -3.90 3.43 -4.83
CA LEU A 105 -3.84 3.91 -3.46
C LEU A 105 -5.21 3.69 -2.81
N LEU A 106 -5.23 2.87 -1.75
CA LEU A 106 -6.47 2.49 -1.08
C LEU A 106 -6.65 3.28 0.21
N ILE A 107 -7.90 3.59 0.51
CA ILE A 107 -8.32 3.97 1.85
C ILE A 107 -8.24 2.70 2.71
N HIS A 108 -7.47 2.75 3.79
CA HIS A 108 -7.15 1.58 4.60
C HIS A 108 -8.33 1.11 5.46
N ASN A 109 -9.10 2.05 6.00
CA ASN A 109 -10.28 1.77 6.81
C ASN A 109 -11.51 2.41 6.17
N ILE A 110 -12.49 1.57 5.80
CA ILE A 110 -13.73 2.05 5.18
C ILE A 110 -14.51 3.02 6.09
N GLU A 111 -14.40 2.89 7.41
CA GLU A 111 -15.07 3.77 8.36
C GLU A 111 -14.59 5.22 8.27
N ASP A 112 -13.38 5.45 7.73
CA ASP A 112 -12.86 6.80 7.53
C ASP A 112 -13.73 7.63 6.57
N PHE A 113 -14.48 6.98 5.66
CA PHE A 113 -15.45 7.65 4.80
C PHE A 113 -16.57 8.37 5.56
N LEU A 114 -16.90 7.88 6.74
CA LEU A 114 -17.99 8.43 7.55
C LEU A 114 -17.54 9.63 8.41
N LYS A 115 -16.25 9.92 8.42
CA LYS A 115 -15.69 11.01 9.25
C LYS A 115 -15.92 12.37 8.60
N GLU A 116 -16.26 13.34 9.42
CA GLU A 116 -16.31 14.74 9.02
C GLU A 116 -14.94 15.15 8.44
N GLY A 117 -14.94 15.83 7.29
CA GLY A 117 -13.73 16.28 6.61
C GLY A 117 -13.06 15.25 5.72
N PHE A 118 -13.64 14.04 5.53
CA PHE A 118 -13.12 13.04 4.61
C PHE A 118 -13.09 13.53 3.16
N ASP A 119 -13.97 14.43 2.78
CA ASP A 119 -13.98 15.10 1.47
C ASP A 119 -12.63 15.71 1.11
N LYS A 120 -11.88 16.22 2.10
CA LYS A 120 -10.53 16.77 1.91
C LYS A 120 -9.52 15.68 1.54
N VAL A 121 -9.63 14.50 2.17
CA VAL A 121 -8.81 13.32 1.84
C VAL A 121 -9.11 12.87 0.41
N TYR A 122 -10.38 12.68 0.07
CA TYR A 122 -10.77 12.23 -1.26
C TYR A 122 -10.31 13.20 -2.36
N LYS A 123 -10.47 14.51 -2.13
CA LYS A 123 -9.96 15.55 -3.03
C LYS A 123 -8.44 15.45 -3.22
N GLN A 124 -7.68 15.15 -2.16
CA GLN A 124 -6.23 14.97 -2.27
C GLN A 124 -5.87 13.72 -3.09
N LEU A 125 -6.62 12.62 -2.94
CA LEU A 125 -6.41 11.42 -3.75
C LEU A 125 -6.70 11.69 -5.24
N GLU A 126 -7.73 12.48 -5.54
CA GLU A 126 -8.02 12.90 -6.92
C GLU A 126 -6.89 13.79 -7.47
N LEU A 127 -6.29 14.65 -6.67
CA LEU A 127 -5.11 15.44 -7.08
C LEU A 127 -3.92 14.53 -7.40
N PHE A 128 -3.62 13.53 -6.58
CA PHE A 128 -2.58 12.55 -6.89
C PHE A 128 -2.84 11.81 -8.20
N LYS A 129 -4.10 11.48 -8.46
CA LYS A 129 -4.49 10.84 -9.72
C LYS A 129 -4.34 11.79 -10.91
N ALA A 130 -4.75 13.04 -10.78
CA ALA A 130 -4.58 14.06 -11.81
C ALA A 130 -3.11 14.36 -12.13
N GLN A 131 -2.23 14.27 -11.12
CA GLN A 131 -0.77 14.41 -11.27
C GLN A 131 -0.09 13.16 -11.84
N GLY A 132 -0.83 12.06 -12.05
CA GLY A 132 -0.28 10.80 -12.55
C GLY A 132 0.53 10.01 -11.51
N LEU A 133 0.45 10.37 -10.23
CA LEU A 133 1.14 9.68 -9.14
C LEU A 133 0.46 8.35 -8.80
N ILE A 134 -0.85 8.25 -9.01
CA ILE A 134 -1.64 7.02 -8.86
C ILE A 134 -2.55 6.83 -10.07
N THR A 135 -2.85 5.57 -10.41
CA THR A 135 -3.81 5.23 -11.48
C THR A 135 -5.21 5.04 -10.93
N ASN A 136 -5.35 4.41 -9.79
CA ASN A 136 -6.64 4.03 -9.20
C ASN A 136 -6.73 4.45 -7.74
N ILE A 137 -7.93 4.86 -7.34
CA ILE A 137 -8.35 5.05 -5.95
C ILE A 137 -9.26 3.90 -5.60
N GLY A 138 -9.17 3.38 -4.39
CA GLY A 138 -10.02 2.29 -3.92
C GLY A 138 -10.10 2.25 -2.40
N VAL A 139 -10.71 1.20 -1.87
CA VAL A 139 -10.88 0.98 -0.43
C VAL A 139 -10.54 -0.47 -0.08
N SER A 140 -9.93 -0.66 1.09
CA SER A 140 -9.70 -1.99 1.67
C SER A 140 -10.90 -2.39 2.51
N VAL A 141 -11.47 -3.56 2.21
CA VAL A 141 -12.62 -4.12 2.93
C VAL A 141 -12.32 -5.54 3.37
N TYR A 142 -12.80 -5.93 4.55
CA TYR A 142 -12.62 -7.26 5.12
C TYR A 142 -13.90 -8.10 5.09
N THR A 143 -15.04 -7.45 4.93
CA THR A 143 -16.35 -8.08 4.84
C THR A 143 -17.10 -7.46 3.67
N GLY A 144 -17.72 -8.30 2.87
CA GLY A 144 -18.62 -7.90 1.78
C GLY A 144 -20.06 -7.81 2.26
#